data_0c49ce70ea16dbbcd7376831d5e3fab0
#
_entry.id   0c49ce70ea16dbbcd7376831d5e3fab0
#
_cell.length_a   1.000
_cell.length_b   1.000
_cell.length_c   1.000
_cell.angle_alpha   90.00
_cell.angle_beta   90.00
_cell.angle_gamma   90.00
#
_symmetry.space_group_name_H-M   'P 1'
#
loop_
_entity.id
_entity.type
_entity.pdbx_description
1 polymer ?
#
loop_
_entity_poly.entity_id
_entity_poly.type
_entity_poly.pdbx_seq_one_letter_code
_entity_poly.pdbx_strand_id
1 'polypeptide(L)'
;MRKFLYLSLFVMTLCVFCCSCSQKTNDVKKTSSQHEKKLKSVPNNNTKEDVISEEDLEKGYDLPVSAQENEEATRDSMQIMSGLEHIYRNADKGDSLNVVLDNKSICKMIKKIKQQGYSVTVSEDYSNMENYKRFSSFLAKAQKKQKGSGVIYEVHSEGSIGREKFIYDGKDMFLLASNASWDDNGKPIITFVSYTRIKKWRYSRKGWFCYELCVPEYPEVTEMVDGSCLIRIKPMSDNKRKLSRKCVRGLAYQGNNILCSNWDQEHMQKIDYNGLYEYLYTMKYKKKFNGKKYPSGIPKDQFEQLIMEYLPVSREDIEKYASYNEKKKTYDWMRLGCFNYAPNFFGTSIPEVTKIKHNSNGTVTLTVDAVCEMVLCNEAVITHELTVKFNKDGSFRYLGNKILNGGIKKIPEYQYRILKEKSKR
;
A
#
# COMPACT_ATOMS: atom_id res chain seq x y z
N MET A 1 -15.94 -23.97 -7.32
CA MET A 1 -16.12 -23.21 -6.09
C MET A 1 -14.88 -23.12 -5.18
N ARG A 2 -13.97 -24.10 -5.08
CA ARG A 2 -12.76 -23.99 -4.22
C ARG A 2 -11.59 -23.18 -4.80
N LYS A 3 -11.51 -22.94 -6.09
CA LYS A 3 -10.45 -22.16 -6.76
C LYS A 3 -10.63 -20.63 -6.61
N PHE A 4 -11.87 -20.17 -6.46
CA PHE A 4 -12.17 -18.73 -6.33
C PHE A 4 -11.72 -18.10 -5.01
N LEU A 5 -11.54 -18.90 -3.95
CA LEU A 5 -11.14 -18.38 -2.64
C LEU A 5 -9.70 -17.86 -2.61
N TYR A 6 -8.84 -18.31 -3.53
CA TYR A 6 -7.41 -17.97 -3.51
C TYR A 6 -7.07 -16.70 -4.27
N LEU A 7 -7.84 -16.35 -5.31
CA LEU A 7 -7.63 -15.09 -6.04
C LEU A 7 -8.04 -13.89 -5.18
N SER A 8 -9.15 -14.02 -4.40
CA SER A 8 -9.57 -12.97 -3.46
C SER A 8 -8.58 -12.75 -2.31
N LEU A 9 -7.81 -13.78 -1.92
CA LEU A 9 -6.81 -13.67 -0.84
C LEU A 9 -5.57 -12.89 -1.29
N PHE A 10 -5.17 -12.98 -2.56
CA PHE A 10 -3.97 -12.30 -3.07
C PHE A 10 -4.20 -10.78 -3.25
N VAL A 11 -5.39 -10.40 -3.76
CA VAL A 11 -5.78 -8.98 -3.84
C VAL A 11 -6.01 -8.38 -2.46
N MET A 12 -6.51 -9.17 -1.48
CA MET A 12 -6.69 -8.72 -0.09
C MET A 12 -5.37 -8.49 0.67
N THR A 13 -4.27 -9.14 0.32
CA THR A 13 -3.00 -8.93 1.04
C THR A 13 -2.36 -7.58 0.69
N LEU A 14 -2.66 -7.01 -0.48
CA LEU A 14 -2.27 -5.64 -0.85
C LEU A 14 -3.23 -4.57 -0.27
N CYS A 15 -4.48 -4.93 0.05
CA CYS A 15 -5.54 -4.00 0.49
C CYS A 15 -5.90 -4.05 1.98
N VAL A 16 -5.20 -4.80 2.84
CA VAL A 16 -5.54 -4.99 4.28
C VAL A 16 -5.36 -3.75 5.16
N PHE A 17 -5.33 -2.55 4.61
CA PHE A 17 -5.39 -1.33 5.44
C PHE A 17 -6.75 -0.61 5.46
N CYS A 18 -7.79 -1.12 4.83
CA CYS A 18 -9.12 -0.52 4.93
C CYS A 18 -10.20 -1.57 5.15
N CYS A 19 -10.91 -1.43 6.27
CA CYS A 19 -12.17 -2.09 6.66
C CYS A 19 -12.09 -3.42 7.41
N SER A 20 -11.92 -3.35 8.72
CA SER A 20 -12.43 -4.39 9.62
C SER A 20 -13.77 -3.95 10.22
N CYS A 21 -14.89 -4.38 9.63
CA CYS A 21 -16.17 -4.45 10.32
C CYS A 21 -16.24 -5.78 11.08
N SER A 22 -16.27 -5.69 12.40
CA SER A 22 -16.44 -6.82 13.32
C SER A 22 -17.93 -7.14 13.47
N GLN A 23 -18.34 -8.32 13.04
CA GLN A 23 -19.58 -8.94 13.55
C GLN A 23 -19.22 -10.16 14.41
N LYS A 24 -19.88 -10.22 15.58
CA LYS A 24 -19.83 -11.33 16.51
C LYS A 24 -20.42 -12.59 15.88
N THR A 25 -19.72 -13.71 15.98
CA THR A 25 -20.30 -15.02 15.73
C THR A 25 -20.25 -15.87 16.97
N ASN A 26 -21.40 -16.50 17.24
CA ASN A 26 -21.62 -17.47 18.31
C ASN A 26 -20.96 -18.81 17.97
N ASP A 27 -20.59 -19.50 19.05
CA ASP A 27 -20.02 -20.84 19.05
C ASP A 27 -20.87 -21.88 18.32
N VAL A 28 -20.23 -22.73 17.51
CA VAL A 28 -20.71 -24.08 17.16
C VAL A 28 -19.56 -25.08 17.16
N LYS A 29 -19.87 -26.19 17.81
CA LYS A 29 -19.03 -27.33 18.19
C LYS A 29 -18.32 -28.05 17.04
N LYS A 30 -17.14 -28.59 17.41
CA LYS A 30 -16.36 -29.61 16.68
C LYS A 30 -17.18 -30.83 16.27
N THR A 31 -16.98 -31.26 15.01
CA THR A 31 -17.08 -32.68 14.65
C THR A 31 -16.04 -33.01 13.59
N SER A 32 -15.16 -33.92 13.93
CA SER A 32 -14.15 -34.51 13.07
C SER A 32 -14.77 -35.57 12.14
N SER A 33 -14.42 -35.57 10.86
CA SER A 33 -14.39 -36.82 10.08
C SER A 33 -13.38 -36.74 8.94
N GLN A 34 -12.46 -37.66 9.00
CA GLN A 34 -11.47 -38.01 7.97
C GLN A 34 -12.16 -38.48 6.69
N HIS A 35 -11.70 -38.00 5.54
CA HIS A 35 -11.76 -38.75 4.29
C HIS A 35 -10.55 -38.40 3.41
N GLU A 36 -9.53 -39.24 3.52
CA GLU A 36 -8.50 -39.36 2.50
C GLU A 36 -9.12 -39.87 1.21
N LYS A 37 -8.99 -39.13 0.11
CA LYS A 37 -9.14 -39.67 -1.24
C LYS A 37 -7.83 -39.57 -2.00
N LYS A 38 -7.18 -40.73 -2.19
CA LYS A 38 -6.11 -40.97 -3.12
C LYS A 38 -6.40 -40.39 -4.51
N LEU A 39 -5.59 -39.44 -4.95
CA LEU A 39 -5.56 -39.02 -6.36
C LEU A 39 -4.82 -40.10 -7.16
N LYS A 40 -5.55 -40.77 -8.06
CA LYS A 40 -4.98 -41.61 -9.12
C LYS A 40 -4.40 -40.69 -10.20
N SER A 41 -3.13 -40.89 -10.51
CA SER A 41 -2.44 -40.35 -11.67
C SER A 41 -3.06 -40.89 -12.96
N VAL A 42 -3.51 -40.01 -13.83
CA VAL A 42 -3.86 -40.32 -15.21
C VAL A 42 -2.68 -39.87 -16.09
N PRO A 43 -2.07 -40.73 -16.89
CA PRO A 43 -1.07 -40.29 -17.86
C PRO A 43 -1.80 -39.69 -19.07
N ASN A 44 -1.58 -38.42 -19.34
CA ASN A 44 -2.05 -37.82 -20.57
C ASN A 44 -0.85 -37.41 -21.44
N ASN A 45 -0.57 -38.26 -22.41
CA ASN A 45 0.24 -37.94 -23.58
C ASN A 45 -0.63 -37.15 -24.56
N ASN A 46 -0.50 -35.85 -24.60
CA ASN A 46 -0.79 -35.05 -25.79
C ASN A 46 -0.12 -33.71 -25.62
N THR A 47 1.01 -33.49 -26.27
CA THR A 47 1.63 -32.19 -26.50
C THR A 47 0.80 -31.41 -27.53
N LYS A 48 -0.32 -30.84 -27.10
CA LYS A 48 -0.87 -29.64 -27.69
C LYS A 48 -0.25 -28.48 -26.90
N GLU A 49 0.48 -27.60 -27.58
CA GLU A 49 0.74 -26.26 -27.06
C GLU A 49 -0.60 -25.72 -26.58
N ASP A 50 -0.71 -25.39 -25.30
CA ASP A 50 -1.93 -24.79 -24.73
C ASP A 50 -2.07 -23.37 -25.31
N VAL A 51 -2.68 -23.28 -26.49
CA VAL A 51 -2.99 -22.02 -27.16
C VAL A 51 -4.13 -21.39 -26.37
N ILE A 52 -3.85 -20.19 -25.80
CA ILE A 52 -4.88 -19.41 -25.11
C ILE A 52 -5.99 -19.11 -26.11
N SER A 53 -7.23 -19.47 -25.79
CA SER A 53 -8.39 -19.23 -26.65
C SER A 53 -8.70 -17.72 -26.78
N GLU A 54 -9.42 -17.31 -27.84
CA GLU A 54 -9.86 -15.92 -27.97
C GLU A 54 -10.79 -15.51 -26.81
N GLU A 55 -11.63 -16.42 -26.32
CA GLU A 55 -12.52 -16.22 -25.18
C GLU A 55 -11.71 -16.00 -23.87
N ASP A 56 -10.67 -16.81 -23.62
CA ASP A 56 -9.78 -16.59 -22.48
C ASP A 56 -9.03 -15.26 -22.59
N LEU A 57 -8.56 -14.88 -23.78
CA LEU A 57 -7.90 -13.60 -24.00
C LEU A 57 -8.84 -12.42 -23.77
N GLU A 58 -10.11 -12.54 -24.17
CA GLU A 58 -11.13 -11.51 -23.93
C GLU A 58 -11.43 -11.38 -22.44
N LYS A 59 -11.64 -12.49 -21.75
CA LYS A 59 -11.79 -12.58 -20.30
C LYS A 59 -10.56 -12.02 -19.56
N GLY A 60 -9.36 -12.47 -19.93
CA GLY A 60 -8.06 -11.94 -19.49
C GLY A 60 -7.61 -12.33 -18.09
N TYR A 61 -8.39 -13.03 -17.28
CA TYR A 61 -7.99 -13.57 -15.98
C TYR A 61 -8.18 -15.10 -15.93
N ASP A 62 -7.49 -15.77 -14.99
CA ASP A 62 -7.44 -17.23 -14.90
C ASP A 62 -7.05 -17.88 -16.24
N LEU A 63 -6.10 -17.27 -16.93
CA LEU A 63 -5.60 -17.81 -18.20
C LEU A 63 -4.90 -19.15 -17.96
N PRO A 64 -4.96 -20.10 -18.94
CA PRO A 64 -4.24 -21.35 -18.84
C PRO A 64 -2.74 -21.10 -18.73
N VAL A 65 -2.10 -21.78 -17.77
CA VAL A 65 -0.64 -21.77 -17.59
C VAL A 65 -0.08 -23.00 -18.27
N SER A 66 0.80 -22.82 -19.25
CA SER A 66 1.47 -23.95 -19.89
C SER A 66 2.32 -24.76 -18.90
N ALA A 67 2.51 -26.05 -19.16
CA ALA A 67 3.34 -26.91 -18.31
C ALA A 67 4.75 -26.33 -18.14
N GLN A 68 5.34 -25.79 -19.21
CA GLN A 68 6.65 -25.18 -19.19
C GLN A 68 6.71 -23.93 -18.31
N GLU A 69 5.72 -23.03 -18.40
CA GLU A 69 5.65 -21.81 -17.57
C GLU A 69 5.43 -22.13 -16.09
N ASN A 70 4.58 -23.14 -15.80
CA ASN A 70 4.37 -23.59 -14.45
C ASN A 70 5.64 -24.21 -13.84
N GLU A 71 6.36 -25.03 -14.61
CA GLU A 71 7.64 -25.60 -14.18
C GLU A 71 8.71 -24.53 -13.96
N GLU A 72 8.83 -23.55 -14.88
CA GLU A 72 9.75 -22.41 -14.72
C GLU A 72 9.43 -21.63 -13.44
N ALA A 73 8.17 -21.25 -13.26
CA ALA A 73 7.74 -20.46 -12.09
C ALA A 73 7.99 -21.20 -10.77
N THR A 74 7.67 -22.50 -10.75
CA THR A 74 7.90 -23.37 -9.59
C THR A 74 9.39 -23.50 -9.29
N ARG A 75 10.20 -23.87 -10.27
CA ARG A 75 11.65 -24.03 -10.12
C ARG A 75 12.32 -22.78 -9.62
N ASP A 76 12.04 -21.63 -10.25
CA ASP A 76 12.66 -20.36 -9.89
C ASP A 76 12.28 -19.93 -8.47
N SER A 77 11.00 -20.05 -8.10
CA SER A 77 10.52 -19.72 -6.76
C SER A 77 11.12 -20.62 -5.69
N MET A 78 11.16 -21.93 -5.93
CA MET A 78 11.74 -22.91 -5.01
C MET A 78 13.25 -22.73 -4.84
N GLN A 79 13.97 -22.38 -5.91
CA GLN A 79 15.40 -22.07 -5.85
C GLN A 79 15.68 -20.88 -4.94
N ILE A 80 14.88 -19.80 -5.06
CA ILE A 80 14.99 -18.63 -4.18
C ILE A 80 14.69 -19.02 -2.73
N MET A 81 13.57 -19.69 -2.48
CA MET A 81 13.13 -20.07 -1.14
C MET A 81 14.15 -20.99 -0.44
N SER A 82 14.68 -22.00 -1.15
CA SER A 82 15.72 -22.87 -0.58
C SER A 82 16.96 -22.09 -0.13
N GLY A 83 17.32 -21.04 -0.86
CA GLY A 83 18.41 -20.14 -0.47
C GLY A 83 18.11 -19.29 0.78
N LEU A 84 16.85 -19.13 1.15
CA LEU A 84 16.39 -18.30 2.27
C LEU A 84 16.03 -19.13 3.53
N GLU A 85 15.95 -20.46 3.43
CA GLU A 85 15.49 -21.35 4.52
C GLU A 85 16.22 -21.10 5.83
N HIS A 86 17.54 -20.99 5.81
CA HIS A 86 18.33 -20.71 7.02
C HIS A 86 17.98 -19.35 7.65
N ILE A 87 17.71 -18.33 6.82
CA ILE A 87 17.33 -16.99 7.32
C ILE A 87 15.95 -17.09 7.98
N TYR A 88 14.99 -17.73 7.33
CA TYR A 88 13.62 -17.90 7.84
C TYR A 88 13.58 -18.70 9.16
N ARG A 89 14.31 -19.82 9.24
CA ARG A 89 14.36 -20.66 10.45
C ARG A 89 14.91 -19.94 11.66
N ASN A 90 15.88 -19.02 11.46
CA ASN A 90 16.53 -18.25 12.53
C ASN A 90 15.93 -16.86 12.73
N ALA A 91 14.85 -16.49 12.03
CA ALA A 91 14.18 -15.21 12.18
C ALA A 91 13.32 -15.17 13.43
N ASP A 92 13.24 -14.02 14.06
CA ASP A 92 12.18 -13.70 15.01
C ASP A 92 10.86 -13.57 14.22
N LYS A 93 9.86 -14.37 14.60
CA LYS A 93 8.57 -14.47 13.94
C LYS A 93 7.47 -13.70 14.69
N GLY A 94 7.83 -12.98 15.77
CA GLY A 94 6.89 -12.28 16.64
C GLY A 94 6.00 -13.23 17.46
N ASP A 95 5.19 -12.64 18.33
CA ASP A 95 4.32 -13.36 19.28
C ASP A 95 2.84 -13.40 18.82
N SER A 96 2.54 -12.95 17.60
CA SER A 96 1.16 -12.93 17.08
C SER A 96 0.79 -14.26 16.44
N LEU A 97 -0.53 -14.51 16.26
CA LEU A 97 -1.02 -15.67 15.52
C LEU A 97 -0.53 -15.70 14.06
N ASN A 98 -0.28 -14.53 13.49
CA ASN A 98 0.30 -14.40 12.16
C ASN A 98 1.80 -14.17 12.29
N VAL A 99 2.57 -14.93 11.53
CA VAL A 99 4.03 -14.74 11.45
C VAL A 99 4.32 -13.37 10.85
N VAL A 100 5.16 -12.59 11.53
CA VAL A 100 5.71 -11.33 11.03
C VAL A 100 7.20 -11.33 11.37
N LEU A 101 8.04 -11.46 10.36
CA LEU A 101 9.49 -11.50 10.54
C LEU A 101 10.04 -10.14 10.96
N ASP A 102 11.10 -10.17 11.75
CA ASP A 102 11.85 -8.97 12.08
C ASP A 102 12.49 -8.32 10.82
N ASN A 103 12.59 -6.99 10.83
CA ASN A 103 13.14 -6.22 9.71
C ASN A 103 14.56 -6.64 9.31
N LYS A 104 15.38 -7.13 10.25
CA LYS A 104 16.75 -7.57 9.99
C LYS A 104 16.73 -8.85 9.13
N SER A 105 15.83 -9.76 9.41
CA SER A 105 15.63 -10.98 8.62
C SER A 105 15.11 -10.69 7.21
N ILE A 106 14.13 -9.82 7.08
CA ILE A 106 13.65 -9.34 5.76
C ILE A 106 14.79 -8.70 4.96
N CYS A 107 15.58 -7.81 5.57
CA CYS A 107 16.75 -7.20 4.90
C CYS A 107 17.80 -8.24 4.46
N LYS A 108 18.02 -9.31 5.23
CA LYS A 108 18.93 -10.39 4.83
C LYS A 108 18.39 -11.17 3.63
N MET A 109 17.07 -11.45 3.58
CA MET A 109 16.42 -12.11 2.46
C MET A 109 16.58 -11.28 1.18
N ILE A 110 16.23 -10.00 1.23
CA ILE A 110 16.42 -9.06 0.10
C ILE A 110 17.86 -9.05 -0.39
N LYS A 111 18.83 -8.95 0.54
CA LYS A 111 20.26 -8.95 0.20
C LYS A 111 20.67 -10.25 -0.51
N LYS A 112 20.15 -11.38 -0.07
CA LYS A 112 20.47 -12.69 -0.66
C LYS A 112 19.93 -12.79 -2.10
N ILE A 113 18.68 -12.38 -2.33
CA ILE A 113 18.06 -12.36 -3.67
C ILE A 113 18.78 -11.37 -4.58
N LYS A 114 19.09 -10.17 -4.08
CA LYS A 114 19.90 -9.15 -4.80
C LYS A 114 21.24 -9.69 -5.26
N GLN A 115 21.96 -10.44 -4.40
CA GLN A 115 23.27 -11.02 -4.72
C GLN A 115 23.20 -12.05 -5.85
N GLN A 116 22.05 -12.67 -6.07
CA GLN A 116 21.79 -13.56 -7.21
C GLN A 116 21.48 -12.81 -8.50
N GLY A 117 21.48 -11.47 -8.48
CA GLY A 117 21.23 -10.64 -9.66
C GLY A 117 19.76 -10.34 -9.97
N TYR A 118 18.82 -10.80 -9.14
CA TYR A 118 17.39 -10.59 -9.34
C TYR A 118 16.94 -9.19 -8.90
N SER A 119 15.92 -8.67 -9.61
CA SER A 119 15.18 -7.49 -9.14
C SER A 119 14.30 -7.88 -7.97
N VAL A 120 14.45 -7.22 -6.83
CA VAL A 120 13.70 -7.56 -5.61
C VAL A 120 13.22 -6.33 -4.86
N THR A 121 12.01 -6.40 -4.36
CA THR A 121 11.37 -5.37 -3.52
C THR A 121 10.77 -5.99 -2.26
N VAL A 122 10.18 -5.18 -1.44
CA VAL A 122 9.41 -5.57 -0.24
C VAL A 122 8.14 -4.74 -0.18
N SER A 123 7.06 -5.34 0.30
CA SER A 123 5.75 -4.70 0.51
C SER A 123 5.80 -3.66 1.63
N GLU A 124 6.61 -2.64 1.49
CA GLU A 124 6.70 -1.54 2.45
C GLU A 124 6.81 -0.20 1.72
N ASP A 125 6.02 0.78 2.17
CA ASP A 125 6.06 2.14 1.62
C ASP A 125 7.48 2.71 1.60
N TYR A 126 7.80 3.36 0.50
CA TYR A 126 9.11 3.98 0.25
C TYR A 126 10.29 3.00 0.24
N SER A 127 10.04 1.74 -0.02
CA SER A 127 11.10 0.77 -0.30
C SER A 127 11.64 0.97 -1.71
N ASN A 128 12.94 0.76 -1.86
CA ASN A 128 13.59 0.80 -3.17
C ASN A 128 13.69 -0.63 -3.71
N MET A 129 13.38 -0.79 -4.99
CA MET A 129 13.69 -2.03 -5.70
C MET A 129 15.21 -2.17 -5.88
N GLU A 130 15.77 -3.25 -5.42
CA GLU A 130 17.17 -3.61 -5.69
C GLU A 130 17.29 -4.21 -7.10
N ASN A 131 18.45 -4.03 -7.75
CA ASN A 131 18.71 -4.47 -9.13
C ASN A 131 17.65 -4.02 -10.17
N TYR A 132 17.01 -2.89 -9.94
CA TYR A 132 15.89 -2.38 -10.71
C TYR A 132 16.18 -2.15 -12.21
N LYS A 133 17.45 -1.94 -12.61
CA LYS A 133 17.81 -1.51 -13.97
C LYS A 133 17.33 -2.48 -15.05
N ARG A 134 17.42 -3.80 -14.79
CA ARG A 134 17.00 -4.83 -15.75
C ARG A 134 15.50 -4.74 -16.01
N PHE A 135 14.70 -4.66 -14.95
CA PHE A 135 13.25 -4.54 -15.06
C PHE A 135 12.80 -3.19 -15.64
N SER A 136 13.45 -2.10 -15.23
CA SER A 136 13.25 -0.77 -15.84
C SER A 136 13.53 -0.74 -17.34
N SER A 137 14.58 -1.46 -17.80
CA SER A 137 14.90 -1.58 -19.22
C SER A 137 13.83 -2.38 -19.98
N PHE A 138 13.30 -3.45 -19.40
CA PHE A 138 12.18 -4.20 -19.97
C PHE A 138 10.96 -3.29 -20.17
N LEU A 139 10.52 -2.56 -19.14
CA LEU A 139 9.39 -1.65 -19.25
C LEU A 139 9.61 -0.54 -20.30
N ALA A 140 10.82 0.00 -20.37
CA ALA A 140 11.16 1.01 -21.39
C ALA A 140 11.12 0.45 -22.84
N LYS A 141 11.47 -0.82 -23.04
CA LYS A 141 11.32 -1.53 -24.33
C LYS A 141 9.84 -1.79 -24.65
N ALA A 142 9.06 -2.26 -23.67
CA ALA A 142 7.63 -2.48 -23.82
C ALA A 142 6.87 -1.19 -24.20
N GLN A 143 7.26 -0.03 -23.64
CA GLN A 143 6.73 1.28 -24.06
C GLN A 143 7.00 1.60 -25.54
N LYS A 144 8.06 1.03 -26.12
CA LYS A 144 8.41 1.12 -27.55
C LYS A 144 7.83 -0.02 -28.38
N LYS A 145 6.86 -0.78 -27.84
CA LYS A 145 6.23 -1.94 -28.47
C LYS A 145 7.20 -3.08 -28.82
N GLN A 146 8.30 -3.21 -28.07
CA GLN A 146 9.27 -4.30 -28.25
C GLN A 146 8.90 -5.46 -27.32
N LYS A 147 8.74 -6.66 -27.89
CA LYS A 147 8.48 -7.89 -27.17
C LYS A 147 9.58 -8.18 -26.14
N GLY A 148 9.19 -8.81 -25.04
CA GLY A 148 10.14 -9.21 -24.00
C GLY A 148 9.47 -9.56 -22.69
N SER A 149 10.29 -9.90 -21.70
CA SER A 149 9.82 -10.20 -20.35
C SER A 149 10.76 -9.63 -19.29
N GLY A 150 10.22 -9.47 -18.07
CA GLY A 150 10.96 -9.06 -16.90
C GLY A 150 10.41 -9.75 -15.66
N VAL A 151 11.30 -10.13 -14.75
CA VAL A 151 10.93 -10.79 -13.49
C VAL A 151 11.33 -9.92 -12.33
N ILE A 152 10.43 -9.79 -11.36
CA ILE A 152 10.69 -9.22 -10.05
C ILE A 152 10.30 -10.21 -8.96
N TYR A 153 10.95 -10.08 -7.82
CA TYR A 153 10.60 -10.82 -6.60
C TYR A 153 10.14 -9.83 -5.53
N GLU A 154 9.16 -10.22 -4.77
CA GLU A 154 8.69 -9.46 -3.61
C GLU A 154 8.84 -10.31 -2.35
N VAL A 155 9.49 -9.73 -1.33
CA VAL A 155 9.59 -10.36 -0.01
C VAL A 155 8.47 -9.83 0.86
N HIS A 156 7.58 -10.71 1.30
CA HIS A 156 6.48 -10.36 2.18
C HIS A 156 6.88 -10.38 3.66
N SER A 157 6.10 -9.72 4.50
CA SER A 157 6.38 -9.58 5.94
C SER A 157 6.48 -10.90 6.69
N GLU A 158 5.77 -11.93 6.26
CA GLU A 158 5.81 -13.28 6.80
C GLU A 158 6.95 -14.13 6.21
N GLY A 159 7.74 -13.57 5.29
CA GLY A 159 8.88 -14.22 4.66
C GLY A 159 8.53 -15.09 3.45
N SER A 160 7.30 -15.07 2.96
CA SER A 160 6.96 -15.64 1.67
C SER A 160 7.52 -14.80 0.52
N ILE A 161 7.60 -15.38 -0.66
CA ILE A 161 8.17 -14.75 -1.86
C ILE A 161 7.15 -14.77 -2.98
N GLY A 162 6.73 -13.59 -3.42
CA GLY A 162 6.07 -13.39 -4.69
C GLY A 162 7.09 -13.36 -5.83
N ARG A 163 6.82 -14.10 -6.91
CA ARG A 163 7.54 -13.99 -8.19
C ARG A 163 6.58 -13.50 -9.24
N GLU A 164 6.88 -12.37 -9.84
CA GLU A 164 6.07 -11.72 -10.87
C GLU A 164 6.87 -11.65 -12.16
N LYS A 165 6.47 -12.42 -13.18
CA LYS A 165 7.02 -12.37 -14.54
C LYS A 165 6.05 -11.60 -15.42
N PHE A 166 6.45 -10.40 -15.82
CA PHE A 166 5.72 -9.59 -16.78
C PHE A 166 6.19 -9.96 -18.19
N ILE A 167 5.24 -10.21 -19.09
CA ILE A 167 5.47 -10.64 -20.46
C ILE A 167 4.76 -9.64 -21.38
N TYR A 168 5.49 -9.01 -22.29
CA TYR A 168 4.92 -8.14 -23.31
C TYR A 168 5.13 -8.76 -24.69
N ASP A 169 4.05 -9.12 -25.38
CA ASP A 169 4.05 -9.82 -26.65
C ASP A 169 4.15 -8.89 -27.88
N GLY A 170 4.24 -7.57 -27.67
CA GLY A 170 4.23 -6.52 -28.69
C GLY A 170 2.89 -5.80 -28.80
N LYS A 171 1.82 -6.32 -28.23
CA LYS A 171 0.47 -5.77 -28.17
C LYS A 171 -0.05 -5.70 -26.76
N ASP A 172 -0.11 -6.83 -26.07
CA ASP A 172 -0.66 -6.97 -24.73
C ASP A 172 0.43 -7.28 -23.70
N MET A 173 0.19 -6.96 -22.45
CA MET A 173 1.06 -7.31 -21.32
C MET A 173 0.35 -8.31 -20.43
N PHE A 174 1.10 -9.30 -19.97
CA PHE A 174 0.61 -10.37 -19.11
C PHE A 174 1.45 -10.48 -17.85
N LEU A 175 0.85 -10.96 -16.78
CA LEU A 175 1.50 -11.28 -15.51
C LEU A 175 1.37 -12.78 -15.23
N LEU A 176 2.49 -13.49 -15.24
CA LEU A 176 2.61 -14.84 -14.68
C LEU A 176 3.15 -14.69 -13.25
N ALA A 177 2.25 -14.82 -12.28
CA ALA A 177 2.56 -14.70 -10.87
C ALA A 177 2.64 -16.06 -10.21
N SER A 178 3.60 -16.24 -9.30
CA SER A 178 3.64 -17.37 -8.38
C SER A 178 4.00 -16.90 -6.99
N ASN A 179 3.50 -17.61 -5.98
CA ASN A 179 3.85 -17.36 -4.61
C ASN A 179 4.37 -18.63 -3.95
N ALA A 180 5.46 -18.49 -3.22
CA ALA A 180 6.06 -19.55 -2.43
C ALA A 180 6.07 -19.12 -0.95
N SER A 181 5.64 -20.01 -0.07
CA SER A 181 5.56 -19.81 1.36
C SER A 181 6.27 -20.91 2.12
N TRP A 182 6.15 -20.92 3.42
CA TRP A 182 6.75 -21.91 4.30
C TRP A 182 5.64 -22.79 4.89
N ASP A 183 5.85 -24.12 4.87
CA ASP A 183 4.97 -25.07 5.57
C ASP A 183 5.22 -25.02 7.10
N ASP A 184 4.45 -25.81 7.85
CA ASP A 184 4.56 -25.89 9.31
C ASP A 184 5.95 -26.36 9.80
N ASN A 185 6.72 -27.04 8.93
CA ASN A 185 8.08 -27.49 9.19
C ASN A 185 9.15 -26.47 8.75
N GLY A 186 8.71 -25.30 8.22
CA GLY A 186 9.59 -24.26 7.68
C GLY A 186 10.28 -24.69 6.38
N LYS A 187 9.65 -25.57 5.59
CA LYS A 187 10.09 -25.92 4.24
C LYS A 187 9.31 -25.12 3.19
N PRO A 188 9.94 -24.76 2.07
CA PRO A 188 9.27 -24.01 1.03
C PRO A 188 8.23 -24.86 0.29
N ILE A 189 7.09 -24.24 0.03
CA ILE A 189 5.98 -24.80 -0.78
C ILE A 189 5.48 -23.73 -1.76
N ILE A 190 5.06 -24.15 -2.95
CA ILE A 190 4.32 -23.27 -3.88
C ILE A 190 2.87 -23.24 -3.46
N THR A 191 2.33 -22.04 -3.26
CA THR A 191 0.93 -21.85 -2.85
C THR A 191 0.00 -21.64 -4.04
N PHE A 192 0.48 -20.97 -5.09
CA PHE A 192 -0.25 -20.83 -6.35
C PHE A 192 0.69 -20.44 -7.50
N VAL A 193 0.20 -20.66 -8.73
CA VAL A 193 0.68 -20.05 -9.98
C VAL A 193 -0.55 -19.55 -10.72
N SER A 194 -0.51 -18.33 -11.22
CA SER A 194 -1.62 -17.70 -11.96
C SER A 194 -1.10 -16.94 -13.17
N TYR A 195 -1.93 -16.84 -14.21
CA TYR A 195 -1.63 -16.11 -15.42
C TYR A 195 -2.79 -15.17 -15.75
N THR A 196 -2.49 -13.89 -15.92
CA THR A 196 -3.51 -12.85 -16.06
C THR A 196 -3.03 -11.79 -17.05
N ARG A 197 -3.92 -11.33 -17.93
CA ARG A 197 -3.66 -10.19 -18.81
C ARG A 197 -3.76 -8.89 -18.01
N ILE A 198 -2.90 -7.94 -18.32
CA ILE A 198 -2.95 -6.59 -17.79
C ILE A 198 -3.82 -5.75 -18.71
N LYS A 199 -4.94 -5.27 -18.20
CA LYS A 199 -5.96 -4.48 -18.92
C LYS A 199 -5.39 -3.14 -19.37
N LYS A 200 -4.63 -2.49 -18.50
CA LYS A 200 -3.94 -1.22 -18.76
C LYS A 200 -2.66 -1.15 -17.95
N TRP A 201 -1.67 -0.43 -18.45
CA TRP A 201 -0.43 -0.20 -17.72
C TRP A 201 0.25 1.09 -18.11
N ARG A 202 1.09 1.58 -17.23
CA ARG A 202 1.89 2.77 -17.42
C ARG A 202 3.19 2.70 -16.63
N TYR A 203 4.30 3.05 -17.26
CA TYR A 203 5.57 3.25 -16.57
C TYR A 203 5.91 4.74 -16.59
N SER A 204 5.90 5.39 -15.42
CA SER A 204 6.06 6.84 -15.28
C SER A 204 7.52 7.26 -15.37
N ARG A 205 7.77 8.53 -15.76
CA ARG A 205 9.11 9.11 -15.75
C ARG A 205 9.71 9.15 -14.34
N LYS A 206 8.88 9.27 -13.31
CA LYS A 206 9.27 9.25 -11.89
C LYS A 206 9.60 7.86 -11.38
N GLY A 207 9.36 6.82 -12.16
CA GLY A 207 9.76 5.45 -11.87
C GLY A 207 8.71 4.59 -11.20
N TRP A 208 7.44 4.98 -11.28
CA TRP A 208 6.31 4.16 -10.88
C TRP A 208 5.80 3.33 -12.05
N PHE A 209 5.56 2.06 -11.81
CA PHE A 209 4.85 1.14 -12.70
C PHE A 209 3.45 0.91 -12.12
N CYS A 210 2.44 1.45 -12.79
CA CYS A 210 1.03 1.31 -12.44
C CYS A 210 0.39 0.39 -13.47
N TYR A 211 -0.40 -0.56 -13.03
CA TYR A 211 -1.13 -1.44 -13.93
C TYR A 211 -2.45 -1.89 -13.31
N GLU A 212 -3.38 -2.31 -14.18
CA GLU A 212 -4.69 -2.83 -13.83
C GLU A 212 -4.81 -4.23 -14.42
N LEU A 213 -4.97 -5.24 -13.57
CA LEU A 213 -5.23 -6.61 -13.98
C LEU A 213 -6.64 -6.75 -14.56
N CYS A 214 -6.83 -7.65 -15.49
CA CYS A 214 -8.16 -8.16 -15.78
C CYS A 214 -8.62 -8.96 -14.56
N VAL A 215 -9.83 -8.67 -14.08
CA VAL A 215 -10.43 -9.29 -12.89
C VAL A 215 -11.87 -9.64 -13.20
N PRO A 216 -12.47 -10.61 -12.48
CA PRO A 216 -13.89 -10.89 -12.63
C PRO A 216 -14.73 -9.66 -12.32
N GLU A 217 -15.75 -9.40 -13.16
CA GLU A 217 -16.70 -8.30 -13.01
C GLU A 217 -18.12 -8.87 -12.83
N TYR A 218 -19.06 -8.03 -12.42
CA TYR A 218 -20.48 -8.42 -12.36
C TYR A 218 -20.94 -8.92 -13.75
N PRO A 219 -21.73 -10.02 -13.87
CA PRO A 219 -22.38 -10.79 -12.79
C PRO A 219 -21.58 -11.97 -12.21
N GLU A 220 -20.35 -12.22 -12.64
CA GLU A 220 -19.56 -13.36 -12.16
C GLU A 220 -19.23 -13.25 -10.65
N VAL A 221 -19.05 -12.02 -10.17
CA VAL A 221 -18.84 -11.71 -8.76
C VAL A 221 -19.83 -10.66 -8.30
N THR A 222 -20.23 -10.73 -7.04
CA THR A 222 -21.16 -9.77 -6.42
C THR A 222 -20.46 -8.58 -5.79
N GLU A 223 -19.15 -8.68 -5.59
CA GLU A 223 -18.32 -7.63 -5.01
C GLU A 223 -17.41 -7.04 -6.08
N MET A 224 -17.10 -5.76 -5.96
CA MET A 224 -16.13 -5.13 -6.85
C MET A 224 -14.73 -5.62 -6.50
N VAL A 225 -14.03 -6.20 -7.48
CA VAL A 225 -12.64 -6.61 -7.39
C VAL A 225 -11.77 -5.49 -7.95
N ASP A 226 -10.82 -4.99 -7.16
CA ASP A 226 -9.85 -3.99 -7.61
C ASP A 226 -8.59 -4.68 -8.14
N GLY A 227 -8.34 -4.53 -9.44
CA GLY A 227 -7.14 -5.04 -10.12
C GLY A 227 -5.98 -4.04 -10.16
N SER A 228 -6.11 -2.88 -9.53
CA SER A 228 -5.08 -1.83 -9.57
C SER A 228 -3.85 -2.19 -8.77
N CYS A 229 -2.68 -2.01 -9.37
CA CYS A 229 -1.38 -2.30 -8.77
C CYS A 229 -0.39 -1.17 -9.00
N LEU A 230 0.51 -0.97 -8.03
CA LEU A 230 1.50 0.09 -8.05
C LEU A 230 2.84 -0.44 -7.53
N ILE A 231 3.89 -0.36 -8.37
CA ILE A 231 5.23 -0.81 -8.00
C ILE A 231 6.24 0.33 -8.21
N ARG A 232 7.04 0.60 -7.20
CA ARG A 232 8.16 1.53 -7.31
C ARG A 232 9.37 0.85 -7.95
N ILE A 233 9.67 1.19 -9.21
CA ILE A 233 10.80 0.61 -9.95
C ILE A 233 12.07 1.44 -9.75
N LYS A 234 12.06 2.74 -10.11
CA LYS A 234 13.24 3.59 -9.92
C LYS A 234 13.38 4.00 -8.45
N PRO A 235 14.55 3.79 -7.84
CA PRO A 235 14.73 4.10 -6.43
C PRO A 235 14.65 5.60 -6.14
N MET A 236 14.15 5.92 -4.96
CA MET A 236 14.27 7.26 -4.37
C MET A 236 15.66 7.47 -3.81
N SER A 237 16.15 8.72 -3.81
CA SER A 237 17.34 9.06 -3.02
C SER A 237 17.06 8.90 -1.53
N ASP A 238 18.10 8.58 -0.76
CA ASP A 238 17.97 8.34 0.69
C ASP A 238 17.36 9.53 1.44
N ASN A 239 17.73 10.76 1.07
CA ASN A 239 17.17 11.97 1.68
C ASN A 239 15.66 12.10 1.43
N LYS A 240 15.20 11.89 0.20
CA LYS A 240 13.77 11.94 -0.12
C LYS A 240 13.01 10.85 0.61
N ARG A 241 13.54 9.62 0.62
CA ARG A 241 12.95 8.48 1.31
C ARG A 241 12.86 8.72 2.82
N LYS A 242 13.94 9.22 3.44
CA LYS A 242 13.97 9.59 4.86
C LYS A 242 12.90 10.64 5.20
N LEU A 243 12.76 11.67 4.37
CA LEU A 243 11.77 12.73 4.59
C LEU A 243 10.35 12.26 4.29
N SER A 244 10.14 11.41 3.29
CA SER A 244 8.83 10.77 3.06
C SER A 244 8.38 9.98 4.27
N ARG A 245 9.24 9.10 4.79
CA ARG A 245 8.95 8.31 6.00
C ARG A 245 8.72 9.17 7.25
N LYS A 246 9.48 10.26 7.39
CA LYS A 246 9.44 11.12 8.58
C LYS A 246 8.28 12.09 8.58
N CYS A 247 8.05 12.77 7.45
CA CYS A 247 7.16 13.94 7.42
C CYS A 247 5.78 13.64 6.81
N VAL A 248 5.64 12.62 5.95
CA VAL A 248 4.38 12.42 5.23
C VAL A 248 3.78 11.01 5.33
N ARG A 249 4.56 9.97 5.59
CA ARG A 249 4.06 8.58 5.70
C ARG A 249 2.91 8.41 6.71
N GLY A 250 2.94 9.16 7.80
CA GLY A 250 1.92 9.09 8.85
C GLY A 250 0.65 9.88 8.53
N LEU A 251 0.64 10.61 7.42
CA LEU A 251 -0.48 11.42 6.95
C LEU A 251 -1.14 10.77 5.74
N ALA A 252 -2.39 11.14 5.47
CA ALA A 252 -3.16 10.64 4.35
C ALA A 252 -3.87 11.81 3.66
N TYR A 253 -4.49 11.54 2.51
CA TYR A 253 -5.35 12.50 1.81
C TYR A 253 -6.83 12.31 2.17
N GLN A 254 -7.11 11.51 3.19
CA GLN A 254 -8.44 11.28 3.76
C GLN A 254 -8.38 11.29 5.28
N GLY A 255 -9.48 11.67 5.91
CA GLY A 255 -9.60 11.69 7.37
C GLY A 255 -8.84 12.81 8.08
N ASN A 256 -8.02 13.57 7.37
CA ASN A 256 -7.42 14.86 7.72
C ASN A 256 -7.14 15.63 6.43
N ASN A 257 -7.00 16.96 6.53
CA ASN A 257 -6.82 17.81 5.34
C ASN A 257 -5.48 18.52 5.25
N ILE A 258 -4.52 18.12 6.07
CA ILE A 258 -3.23 18.82 6.16
C ILE A 258 -2.45 18.80 4.83
N LEU A 259 -2.58 17.75 4.03
CA LEU A 259 -1.91 17.60 2.73
C LEU A 259 -2.78 18.02 1.53
N CYS A 260 -4.11 18.09 1.69
CA CYS A 260 -5.05 18.34 0.59
C CYS A 260 -5.76 19.68 0.65
N SER A 261 -5.33 20.61 1.52
CA SER A 261 -5.82 21.97 1.58
C SER A 261 -4.68 23.01 1.61
N ASN A 262 -4.97 24.23 1.15
CA ASN A 262 -4.06 25.35 1.29
C ASN A 262 -4.21 25.96 2.68
N TRP A 263 -3.14 25.97 3.44
CA TRP A 263 -3.08 26.59 4.78
C TRP A 263 -1.65 27.05 5.09
N ASP A 264 -1.51 28.00 6.00
CA ASP A 264 -0.27 28.53 6.54
C ASP A 264 -0.51 29.00 7.99
N GLN A 265 0.45 29.68 8.59
CA GLN A 265 0.36 30.16 9.98
C GLN A 265 -0.73 31.23 10.19
N GLU A 266 -1.16 31.91 9.14
CA GLU A 266 -2.24 32.92 9.20
C GLU A 266 -3.62 32.30 8.97
N HIS A 267 -3.66 31.06 8.43
CA HIS A 267 -4.88 30.36 8.05
C HIS A 267 -5.03 28.99 8.74
N MET A 268 -4.63 28.92 10.01
CA MET A 268 -4.70 27.69 10.83
C MET A 268 -6.13 27.18 11.05
N GLN A 269 -7.14 28.07 10.98
CA GLN A 269 -8.56 27.70 11.07
C GLN A 269 -9.07 26.76 9.98
N LYS A 270 -8.30 26.57 8.90
CA LYS A 270 -8.64 25.65 7.80
C LYS A 270 -8.31 24.19 8.10
N ILE A 271 -7.58 23.91 9.18
CA ILE A 271 -7.14 22.55 9.52
C ILE A 271 -8.26 21.80 10.27
N ASP A 272 -8.47 20.54 9.89
CA ASP A 272 -9.30 19.60 10.65
C ASP A 272 -8.46 18.98 11.79
N TYR A 273 -8.43 19.64 12.94
CA TYR A 273 -7.67 19.20 14.10
C TYR A 273 -8.18 17.87 14.67
N ASN A 274 -9.51 17.68 14.70
CA ASN A 274 -10.11 16.46 15.22
C ASN A 274 -9.77 15.24 14.34
N GLY A 275 -9.83 15.42 13.02
CA GLY A 275 -9.41 14.42 12.07
C GLY A 275 -7.90 14.14 12.10
N LEU A 276 -7.09 15.19 12.28
CA LEU A 276 -5.62 15.08 12.25
C LEU A 276 -5.04 14.36 13.48
N TYR A 277 -5.69 14.44 14.64
CA TYR A 277 -5.15 13.95 15.91
C TYR A 277 -4.67 12.50 15.86
N GLU A 278 -5.46 11.57 15.34
CA GLU A 278 -5.10 10.13 15.33
C GLU A 278 -3.87 9.84 14.45
N TYR A 279 -3.67 10.63 13.40
CA TYR A 279 -2.50 10.51 12.50
C TYR A 279 -1.24 10.99 13.22
N LEU A 280 -1.28 12.15 13.88
CA LEU A 280 -0.17 12.64 14.69
C LEU A 280 0.14 11.71 15.86
N TYR A 281 -0.89 11.14 16.50
CA TYR A 281 -0.73 10.15 17.56
C TYR A 281 0.05 8.94 17.05
N THR A 282 -0.35 8.40 15.92
CA THR A 282 0.33 7.25 15.29
C THR A 282 1.77 7.60 14.89
N MET A 283 2.00 8.80 14.37
CA MET A 283 3.34 9.29 14.02
C MET A 283 4.25 9.39 15.23
N LYS A 284 3.75 9.92 16.35
CA LYS A 284 4.52 10.13 17.58
C LYS A 284 4.79 8.82 18.31
N TYR A 285 3.75 8.05 18.60
CA TYR A 285 3.82 6.90 19.49
C TYR A 285 4.08 5.57 18.78
N LYS A 286 4.10 5.56 17.44
CA LYS A 286 4.28 4.35 16.60
C LYS A 286 3.23 3.25 16.91
N LYS A 287 2.07 3.67 17.40
CA LYS A 287 0.94 2.81 17.76
C LYS A 287 -0.35 3.40 17.21
N LYS A 288 -1.22 2.54 16.68
CA LYS A 288 -2.54 2.96 16.20
C LYS A 288 -3.35 3.58 17.34
N PHE A 289 -3.98 4.71 17.08
CA PHE A 289 -4.87 5.35 18.04
C PHE A 289 -6.09 4.45 18.34
N ASN A 290 -6.41 4.30 19.62
CA ASN A 290 -7.55 3.51 20.07
C ASN A 290 -8.61 4.41 20.72
N GLY A 291 -9.55 4.89 19.93
CA GLY A 291 -10.64 5.76 20.38
C GLY A 291 -11.58 5.13 21.41
N LYS A 292 -11.64 3.78 21.51
CA LYS A 292 -12.44 3.10 22.54
C LYS A 292 -12.00 3.45 23.98
N LYS A 293 -10.76 3.90 24.14
CA LYS A 293 -10.24 4.37 25.43
C LYS A 293 -10.79 5.74 25.84
N TYR A 294 -11.46 6.45 24.92
CA TYR A 294 -11.92 7.83 25.09
C TYR A 294 -13.42 7.96 24.77
N PRO A 295 -14.31 7.25 25.49
CA PRO A 295 -15.74 7.23 25.17
C PRO A 295 -16.43 8.59 25.33
N SER A 296 -15.84 9.49 26.11
CA SER A 296 -16.34 10.85 26.33
C SER A 296 -15.57 11.93 25.56
N GLY A 297 -14.69 11.54 24.63
CA GLY A 297 -13.78 12.42 23.91
C GLY A 297 -12.36 12.44 24.49
N ILE A 298 -11.42 13.00 23.74
CA ILE A 298 -10.01 13.05 24.09
C ILE A 298 -9.78 14.19 25.10
N PRO A 299 -9.10 13.94 26.25
CA PRO A 299 -8.84 14.97 27.26
C PRO A 299 -8.12 16.19 26.66
N LYS A 300 -8.54 17.39 27.09
CA LYS A 300 -8.06 18.69 26.58
C LYS A 300 -6.54 18.75 26.48
N ASP A 301 -5.84 18.57 27.60
CA ASP A 301 -4.39 18.70 27.65
C ASP A 301 -3.67 17.72 26.72
N GLN A 302 -4.15 16.48 26.64
CA GLN A 302 -3.56 15.46 25.77
C GLN A 302 -3.71 15.82 24.30
N PHE A 303 -4.89 16.33 23.90
CA PHE A 303 -5.17 16.73 22.54
C PHE A 303 -4.30 17.93 22.12
N GLU A 304 -4.35 19.00 22.93
CA GLU A 304 -3.66 20.26 22.63
C GLU A 304 -2.14 20.10 22.63
N GLN A 305 -1.56 19.38 23.58
CA GLN A 305 -0.12 19.11 23.60
C GLN A 305 0.36 18.42 22.33
N LEU A 306 -0.38 17.40 21.86
CA LEU A 306 -0.02 16.70 20.64
C LEU A 306 -0.12 17.60 19.40
N ILE A 307 -1.22 18.37 19.28
CA ILE A 307 -1.40 19.28 18.16
C ILE A 307 -0.30 20.35 18.13
N MET A 308 -0.03 21.00 19.27
CA MET A 308 0.98 22.05 19.38
C MET A 308 2.41 21.56 19.18
N GLU A 309 2.68 20.28 19.36
CA GLU A 309 3.98 19.69 19.06
C GLU A 309 4.27 19.74 17.55
N TYR A 310 3.26 19.52 16.73
CA TYR A 310 3.40 19.46 15.27
C TYR A 310 2.97 20.72 14.52
N LEU A 311 2.18 21.59 15.16
CA LEU A 311 1.63 22.79 14.52
C LEU A 311 1.91 24.04 15.39
N PRO A 312 2.20 25.21 14.79
CA PRO A 312 2.39 26.47 15.49
C PRO A 312 1.03 27.13 15.80
N VAL A 313 0.24 26.55 16.68
CA VAL A 313 -1.11 27.00 17.04
C VAL A 313 -1.24 27.13 18.55
N SER A 314 -2.01 28.11 19.03
CA SER A 314 -2.28 28.32 20.46
C SER A 314 -3.39 27.39 20.97
N ARG A 315 -3.49 27.24 22.30
CA ARG A 315 -4.58 26.47 22.92
C ARG A 315 -5.95 27.08 22.62
N GLU A 316 -6.02 28.42 22.70
CA GLU A 316 -7.23 29.20 22.45
C GLU A 316 -7.72 29.01 20.99
N ASP A 317 -6.78 28.97 20.04
CA ASP A 317 -7.10 28.72 18.65
C ASP A 317 -7.58 27.29 18.42
N ILE A 318 -6.96 26.29 19.08
CA ILE A 318 -7.41 24.88 18.98
C ILE A 318 -8.84 24.77 19.51
N GLU A 319 -9.16 25.34 20.69
CA GLU A 319 -10.52 25.34 21.24
C GLU A 319 -11.52 25.99 20.28
N LYS A 320 -11.12 27.08 19.65
CA LYS A 320 -11.97 27.80 18.68
C LYS A 320 -12.17 27.03 17.38
N TYR A 321 -11.15 26.32 16.90
CA TYR A 321 -11.17 25.70 15.56
C TYR A 321 -11.55 24.22 15.56
N ALA A 322 -11.30 23.47 16.65
CA ALA A 322 -11.69 22.07 16.78
C ALA A 322 -13.10 21.91 17.37
N SER A 323 -13.66 20.72 17.27
CA SER A 323 -14.87 20.35 18.00
C SER A 323 -14.51 20.04 19.45
N TYR A 324 -14.80 20.99 20.34
CA TYR A 324 -14.44 20.98 21.75
C TYR A 324 -15.70 20.99 22.63
N ASN A 325 -15.75 20.13 23.63
CA ASN A 325 -16.81 20.10 24.63
C ASN A 325 -16.32 20.77 25.92
N GLU A 326 -16.75 22.01 26.14
CA GLU A 326 -16.32 22.82 27.29
C GLU A 326 -16.71 22.20 28.64
N LYS A 327 -17.90 21.61 28.74
CA LYS A 327 -18.39 20.98 29.98
C LYS A 327 -17.57 19.77 30.39
N LYS A 328 -17.19 18.95 29.41
CA LYS A 328 -16.40 17.72 29.64
C LYS A 328 -14.90 17.98 29.58
N LYS A 329 -14.46 19.13 29.09
CA LYS A 329 -13.06 19.45 28.79
C LYS A 329 -12.40 18.40 27.90
N THR A 330 -13.10 18.02 26.82
CA THR A 330 -12.65 17.00 25.87
C THR A 330 -12.86 17.47 24.43
N TYR A 331 -12.03 16.95 23.51
CA TYR A 331 -12.20 17.08 22.07
C TYR A 331 -12.89 15.85 21.50
N ASP A 332 -13.80 16.06 20.58
CA ASP A 332 -14.54 14.97 19.95
C ASP A 332 -13.62 14.18 19.03
N TRP A 333 -13.84 12.87 19.01
CA TRP A 333 -13.22 11.96 18.05
C TRP A 333 -14.25 10.96 17.54
N MET A 334 -14.22 10.72 16.24
CA MET A 334 -15.07 9.73 15.59
C MET A 334 -14.22 8.87 14.66
N ARG A 335 -14.44 7.57 14.66
CA ARG A 335 -13.75 6.67 13.72
C ARG A 335 -14.14 7.00 12.28
N LEU A 336 -13.16 7.05 11.39
CA LEU A 336 -13.43 7.14 9.95
C LEU A 336 -14.11 5.85 9.48
N GLY A 337 -15.24 5.96 8.79
CA GLY A 337 -16.03 4.83 8.31
C GLY A 337 -17.03 5.27 7.24
N CYS A 338 -17.71 4.31 6.61
CA CYS A 338 -18.62 4.55 5.49
C CYS A 338 -19.81 5.47 5.79
N PHE A 339 -20.13 5.68 7.06
CA PHE A 339 -21.21 6.59 7.48
C PHE A 339 -20.80 8.07 7.55
N ASN A 340 -19.50 8.36 7.58
CA ASN A 340 -18.98 9.73 7.65
C ASN A 340 -17.88 10.02 6.61
N TYR A 341 -17.60 9.07 5.72
CA TYR A 341 -16.63 9.22 4.66
C TYR A 341 -17.01 8.38 3.43
N ALA A 342 -17.03 9.02 2.25
CA ALA A 342 -17.15 8.34 0.97
C ALA A 342 -15.74 8.08 0.41
N PRO A 343 -15.29 6.84 0.30
CA PRO A 343 -13.99 6.50 -0.28
C PRO A 343 -13.88 7.00 -1.73
N ASN A 344 -12.72 7.50 -2.08
CA ASN A 344 -12.37 7.85 -3.44
C ASN A 344 -10.88 7.57 -3.71
N PHE A 345 -10.51 7.44 -4.97
CA PHE A 345 -9.14 7.09 -5.37
C PHE A 345 -8.08 8.12 -4.90
N PHE A 346 -8.47 9.39 -4.74
CA PHE A 346 -7.57 10.41 -4.23
C PHE A 346 -7.16 10.12 -2.77
N GLY A 347 -8.09 9.65 -1.97
CA GLY A 347 -7.85 9.32 -0.56
C GLY A 347 -6.87 8.18 -0.35
N THR A 348 -6.73 7.25 -1.30
CA THR A 348 -5.78 6.13 -1.25
C THR A 348 -4.37 6.49 -1.68
N SER A 349 -4.16 7.72 -2.19
CA SER A 349 -2.86 8.15 -2.69
C SER A 349 -1.76 8.12 -1.62
N ILE A 350 -0.57 7.70 -2.03
CA ILE A 350 0.64 7.67 -1.20
C ILE A 350 1.37 9.01 -1.34
N PRO A 351 1.61 9.76 -0.24
CA PRO A 351 2.39 10.99 -0.30
C PRO A 351 3.89 10.72 -0.45
N GLU A 352 4.50 11.20 -1.52
CA GLU A 352 5.92 11.00 -1.83
C GLU A 352 6.68 12.31 -1.96
N VAL A 353 7.76 12.50 -1.18
CA VAL A 353 8.65 13.67 -1.33
C VAL A 353 9.48 13.53 -2.60
N THR A 354 9.25 14.43 -3.56
CA THR A 354 9.93 14.42 -4.88
C THR A 354 11.01 15.48 -5.02
N LYS A 355 10.91 16.59 -4.24
CA LYS A 355 11.92 17.66 -4.21
C LYS A 355 12.07 18.22 -2.79
N ILE A 356 13.27 18.66 -2.46
CA ILE A 356 13.63 19.26 -1.17
C ILE A 356 14.26 20.61 -1.45
N LYS A 357 13.77 21.68 -0.79
CA LYS A 357 14.33 23.03 -0.87
C LYS A 357 14.57 23.54 0.54
N HIS A 358 15.81 23.88 0.85
CA HIS A 358 16.16 24.58 2.07
C HIS A 358 15.97 26.09 1.87
N ASN A 359 15.23 26.74 2.74
CA ASN A 359 14.92 28.16 2.67
C ASN A 359 15.87 28.95 3.55
N SER A 360 16.10 30.24 3.22
CA SER A 360 17.00 31.12 3.97
C SER A 360 16.56 31.40 5.43
N ASN A 361 15.28 31.25 5.73
CA ASN A 361 14.71 31.37 7.08
C ASN A 361 14.82 30.09 7.94
N GLY A 362 15.60 29.10 7.51
CA GLY A 362 15.81 27.86 8.22
C GLY A 362 14.65 26.84 8.13
N THR A 363 13.65 27.10 7.29
CA THR A 363 12.59 26.14 6.98
C THR A 363 12.97 25.25 5.79
N VAL A 364 12.25 24.17 5.60
CA VAL A 364 12.41 23.26 4.46
C VAL A 364 11.08 23.12 3.75
N THR A 365 11.06 23.36 2.44
CA THR A 365 9.91 23.09 1.58
C THR A 365 10.08 21.75 0.91
N LEU A 366 9.14 20.87 1.14
CA LEU A 366 9.05 19.52 0.54
C LEU A 366 8.01 19.58 -0.57
N THR A 367 8.43 19.36 -1.83
CA THR A 367 7.46 19.10 -2.89
C THR A 367 7.01 17.65 -2.75
N VAL A 368 5.73 17.43 -2.59
CA VAL A 368 5.10 16.13 -2.34
C VAL A 368 4.14 15.82 -3.47
N ASP A 369 4.25 14.61 -4.02
CA ASP A 369 3.29 14.07 -4.98
C ASP A 369 2.33 13.12 -4.26
N ALA A 370 1.04 13.24 -4.56
CA ALA A 370 0.04 12.24 -4.21
C ALA A 370 0.06 11.15 -5.30
N VAL A 371 0.74 10.03 -5.04
CA VAL A 371 0.85 8.92 -5.99
C VAL A 371 -0.30 7.96 -5.79
N CYS A 372 -1.07 7.73 -6.86
CA CYS A 372 -2.22 6.83 -6.84
C CYS A 372 -1.94 5.59 -7.69
N GLU A 373 -2.40 4.43 -7.24
CA GLU A 373 -2.26 3.16 -7.97
C GLU A 373 -3.09 3.10 -9.25
N MET A 374 -4.17 3.88 -9.35
CA MET A 374 -5.02 3.87 -10.52
C MET A 374 -4.28 4.34 -11.78
N VAL A 375 -4.29 3.52 -12.82
CA VAL A 375 -3.59 3.76 -14.10
C VAL A 375 -4.05 5.04 -14.80
N LEU A 376 -5.28 5.47 -14.55
CA LEU A 376 -5.84 6.70 -15.11
C LEU A 376 -5.23 7.98 -14.52
N CYS A 377 -4.58 7.90 -13.37
CA CYS A 377 -3.87 9.03 -12.80
C CYS A 377 -2.57 9.30 -13.56
N ASN A 378 -2.21 10.58 -13.65
CA ASN A 378 -0.90 11.00 -14.15
C ASN A 378 0.21 10.59 -13.17
N GLU A 379 1.40 11.16 -13.30
CA GLU A 379 2.53 10.87 -12.40
C GLU A 379 2.24 11.23 -10.93
N ALA A 380 1.24 12.11 -10.69
CA ALA A 380 0.65 12.41 -9.39
C ALA A 380 -0.80 12.85 -9.58
N VAL A 381 -1.66 12.55 -8.62
CA VAL A 381 -3.05 13.06 -8.58
C VAL A 381 -3.03 14.56 -8.31
N ILE A 382 -2.24 14.99 -7.33
CA ILE A 382 -1.85 16.37 -7.08
C ILE A 382 -0.38 16.44 -6.72
N THR A 383 0.21 17.63 -6.89
CA THR A 383 1.50 17.98 -6.31
C THR A 383 1.30 19.19 -5.38
N HIS A 384 1.90 19.15 -4.20
CA HIS A 384 1.83 20.22 -3.24
C HIS A 384 3.19 20.51 -2.58
N GLU A 385 3.33 21.68 -1.98
CA GLU A 385 4.52 22.09 -1.22
C GLU A 385 4.17 22.14 0.27
N LEU A 386 4.76 21.22 1.03
CA LEU A 386 4.66 21.15 2.47
C LEU A 386 5.86 21.85 3.11
N THR A 387 5.63 22.93 3.85
CA THR A 387 6.69 23.64 4.57
C THR A 387 6.83 23.07 5.97
N VAL A 388 8.05 22.71 6.35
CA VAL A 388 8.39 22.15 7.66
C VAL A 388 9.58 22.90 8.28
N LYS A 389 9.65 22.94 9.60
CA LYS A 389 10.81 23.43 10.35
C LYS A 389 11.32 22.34 11.25
N PHE A 390 12.59 21.96 11.09
CA PHE A 390 13.26 20.97 11.94
C PHE A 390 13.90 21.66 13.14
N ASN A 391 13.80 21.02 14.30
CA ASN A 391 14.49 21.40 15.52
C ASN A 391 15.83 20.64 15.65
N LYS A 392 16.69 21.10 16.56
CA LYS A 392 18.01 20.51 16.80
C LYS A 392 17.94 19.06 17.30
N ASP A 393 16.90 18.72 18.04
CA ASP A 393 16.61 17.36 18.54
C ASP A 393 16.06 16.42 17.45
N GLY A 394 15.89 16.93 16.25
CA GLY A 394 15.33 16.20 15.12
C GLY A 394 13.80 16.16 15.08
N SER A 395 13.08 16.69 16.05
CA SER A 395 11.63 16.93 15.93
C SER A 395 11.34 17.95 14.83
N PHE A 396 10.09 18.08 14.41
CA PHE A 396 9.72 19.05 13.38
C PHE A 396 8.28 19.53 13.55
N ARG A 397 7.99 20.68 12.95
CA ARG A 397 6.64 21.26 12.86
C ARG A 397 6.26 21.51 11.40
N TYR A 398 5.00 21.35 11.11
CA TYR A 398 4.40 21.77 9.85
C TYR A 398 4.06 23.24 9.94
N LEU A 399 4.39 24.03 8.91
CA LEU A 399 4.18 25.47 8.87
C LEU A 399 3.24 25.92 7.76
N GLY A 400 2.91 25.05 6.83
CA GLY A 400 2.00 25.36 5.74
C GLY A 400 2.01 24.30 4.66
N ASN A 401 0.95 24.29 3.87
CA ASN A 401 0.79 23.46 2.68
C ASN A 401 0.17 24.27 1.56
N LYS A 402 0.76 24.19 0.37
CA LYS A 402 0.30 24.87 -0.83
C LYS A 402 0.13 23.88 -1.97
N ILE A 403 -1.08 23.74 -2.46
CA ILE A 403 -1.37 22.89 -3.62
C ILE A 403 -0.90 23.62 -4.88
N LEU A 404 -0.13 22.91 -5.71
CA LEU A 404 0.37 23.41 -6.98
C LEU A 404 -0.58 23.03 -8.12
N ASN A 405 -0.50 23.79 -9.23
CA ASN A 405 -1.18 23.42 -10.46
C ASN A 405 -0.49 22.19 -11.08
N GLY A 406 -1.13 21.06 -11.03
CA GLY A 406 -0.64 19.78 -11.59
C GLY A 406 -1.44 18.62 -11.03
N GLY A 407 -1.80 17.66 -11.89
CA GLY A 407 -2.64 16.51 -11.51
C GLY A 407 -4.09 16.68 -11.94
N ILE A 408 -5.03 16.30 -11.06
CA ILE A 408 -6.45 16.43 -11.34
C ILE A 408 -6.89 17.90 -11.30
N LYS A 409 -7.82 18.27 -12.21
CA LYS A 409 -8.33 19.65 -12.28
C LYS A 409 -9.16 20.07 -11.07
N LYS A 410 -9.79 19.10 -10.39
CA LYS A 410 -10.62 19.33 -9.21
C LYS A 410 -10.32 18.32 -8.14
N ILE A 411 -9.82 18.78 -7.00
CA ILE A 411 -9.67 17.94 -5.80
C ILE A 411 -11.06 17.69 -5.24
N PRO A 412 -11.39 16.44 -4.85
CA PRO A 412 -12.64 16.17 -4.16
C PRO A 412 -12.79 17.06 -2.91
N GLU A 413 -14.00 17.47 -2.62
CA GLU A 413 -14.28 18.24 -1.41
C GLU A 413 -13.92 17.42 -0.17
N TYR A 414 -13.23 18.06 0.76
CA TYR A 414 -12.83 17.39 1.99
C TYR A 414 -14.04 17.13 2.89
N GLN A 415 -14.19 15.91 3.32
CA GLN A 415 -15.28 15.49 4.20
C GLN A 415 -14.80 15.46 5.66
N TYR A 416 -15.34 16.39 6.47
CA TYR A 416 -15.09 16.42 7.89
C TYR A 416 -15.82 15.25 8.56
N ARG A 417 -15.11 14.46 9.36
CA ARG A 417 -15.71 13.38 10.14
C ARG A 417 -16.64 13.90 11.23
N ILE A 418 -16.34 15.04 11.76
CA ILE A 418 -17.08 15.72 12.83
C ILE A 418 -17.49 17.07 12.29
N LEU A 419 -18.78 17.25 12.09
CA LEU A 419 -19.34 18.53 11.72
C LEU A 419 -19.41 19.40 12.97
N LYS A 420 -18.78 20.58 12.93
CA LYS A 420 -19.02 21.60 13.97
C LYS A 420 -20.51 21.93 13.98
N GLU A 421 -21.16 21.77 15.13
CA GLU A 421 -22.44 22.40 15.34
C GLU A 421 -22.26 23.89 15.09
N LYS A 422 -22.98 24.43 14.09
CA LYS A 422 -23.04 25.90 13.92
C LYS A 422 -23.56 26.44 15.26
N SER A 423 -22.69 27.10 16.01
CA SER A 423 -23.14 27.82 17.20
C SER A 423 -24.32 28.67 16.76
N LYS A 424 -25.50 28.36 17.24
CA LYS A 424 -26.65 29.23 17.11
C LYS A 424 -26.24 30.57 17.74
N ARG A 425 -25.90 31.54 16.90
CA ARG A 425 -25.80 32.93 17.30
C ARG A 425 -27.19 33.47 17.52
#